data_c1bbca25b244a157b8941315bd949937
#
_entry.id   c1bbca25b244a157b8941315bd949937
#
_cell.length_a   1.000
_cell.length_b   1.000
_cell.length_c   1.000
_cell.angle_alpha   90.00
_cell.angle_beta   90.00
_cell.angle_gamma   90.00
#
_symmetry.space_group_name_H-M   'P 1'
#
loop_
_entity.id
_entity.type
_entity.pdbx_description
1 polymer ?
#
loop_
_entity_poly.entity_id
_entity_poly.type
_entity_poly.pdbx_seq_one_letter_code
_entity_poly.pdbx_strand_id
1 'polypeptide(L)'
;MPLSRLSTSELAARAAKALRRPIGPSTVWRILDADAIKPWRYEYWIFPRDPRFAEKAGRVLDLYAGSWGDKPLGRKDYIISSDEKTSIQARIRCHATLPTGPGQPMRVEHEYERGGALQYLAAWDVRRGQVMGRCEERTGIDSFGRLVEQVMKTEPYRSADRVFWVVDNGSSHRGQAAINRLRKAYRKAVLVHTPVHASWLNQVEIYFSIIQRKVLTPNDFASLEEVEQRLRLYEELTNREPRAFDWKFNRGALQTLMTKLEAKRALLPLALTS
;
A
#
# COMPACT_ATOMS: atom_id res chain seq x y z
N MET A 1 -21.36 -21.66 -13.47
CA MET A 1 -21.40 -20.74 -14.62
C MET A 1 -19.97 -20.29 -14.93
N PRO A 2 -19.53 -20.28 -16.22
CA PRO A 2 -18.15 -19.90 -16.54
C PRO A 2 -17.86 -18.39 -16.48
N LEU A 3 -18.90 -17.54 -16.31
CA LEU A 3 -18.77 -16.09 -16.30
C LEU A 3 -18.81 -15.55 -14.88
N SER A 4 -17.80 -14.76 -14.51
CA SER A 4 -17.74 -14.05 -13.22
C SER A 4 -18.52 -12.73 -13.21
N ARG A 5 -18.85 -12.20 -14.40
CA ARG A 5 -19.66 -10.98 -14.57
C ARG A 5 -20.55 -11.15 -15.78
N LEU A 6 -21.72 -10.50 -15.76
CA LEU A 6 -22.65 -10.48 -16.86
C LEU A 6 -22.81 -9.07 -17.39
N SER A 7 -22.65 -8.89 -18.69
CA SER A 7 -23.03 -7.66 -19.39
C SER A 7 -24.55 -7.56 -19.56
N THR A 8 -25.06 -6.36 -19.83
CA THR A 8 -26.49 -6.17 -20.16
C THR A 8 -26.93 -6.99 -21.37
N SER A 9 -26.05 -7.16 -22.37
CA SER A 9 -26.34 -7.99 -23.55
C SER A 9 -26.49 -9.48 -23.21
N GLU A 10 -25.61 -10.02 -22.36
CA GLU A 10 -25.69 -11.42 -21.93
C GLU A 10 -26.90 -11.65 -21.04
N LEU A 11 -27.25 -10.69 -20.17
CA LEU A 11 -28.47 -10.74 -19.36
C LEU A 11 -29.72 -10.68 -20.25
N ALA A 12 -29.73 -9.84 -21.28
CA ALA A 12 -30.82 -9.75 -22.24
C ALA A 12 -31.03 -11.07 -22.98
N ALA A 13 -29.96 -11.69 -23.47
CA ALA A 13 -30.02 -12.98 -24.14
C ALA A 13 -30.57 -14.09 -23.23
N ARG A 14 -30.14 -14.12 -21.96
CA ARG A 14 -30.65 -15.09 -20.97
C ARG A 14 -32.10 -14.86 -20.61
N ALA A 15 -32.48 -13.60 -20.38
CA ALA A 15 -33.86 -13.21 -20.08
C ALA A 15 -34.79 -13.51 -21.26
N ALA A 16 -34.35 -13.23 -22.49
CA ALA A 16 -35.12 -13.58 -23.71
C ALA A 16 -35.36 -15.08 -23.83
N LYS A 17 -34.34 -15.92 -23.54
CA LYS A 17 -34.46 -17.39 -23.53
C LYS A 17 -35.42 -17.88 -22.43
N ALA A 18 -35.29 -17.32 -21.21
CA ALA A 18 -36.12 -17.74 -20.07
C ALA A 18 -37.59 -17.33 -20.24
N LEU A 19 -37.84 -16.13 -20.75
CA LEU A 19 -39.20 -15.58 -20.92
C LEU A 19 -39.81 -15.90 -22.29
N ARG A 20 -39.08 -16.59 -23.18
CA ARG A 20 -39.48 -16.94 -24.54
C ARG A 20 -39.98 -15.74 -25.36
N ARG A 21 -39.38 -14.60 -25.17
CA ARG A 21 -39.69 -13.36 -25.91
C ARG A 21 -38.43 -12.52 -26.07
N PRO A 22 -38.29 -11.69 -27.14
CA PRO A 22 -37.16 -10.85 -27.35
C PRO A 22 -37.09 -9.76 -26.26
N ILE A 23 -35.92 -9.58 -25.70
CA ILE A 23 -35.61 -8.54 -24.72
C ILE A 23 -34.30 -7.86 -25.12
N GLY A 24 -34.32 -6.54 -25.29
CA GLY A 24 -33.15 -5.78 -25.67
C GLY A 24 -32.27 -5.42 -24.45
N PRO A 25 -30.95 -5.20 -24.66
CA PRO A 25 -30.03 -4.78 -23.60
C PRO A 25 -30.46 -3.49 -22.89
N SER A 26 -31.04 -2.54 -23.62
CA SER A 26 -31.56 -1.29 -23.06
C SER A 26 -32.75 -1.48 -22.10
N THR A 27 -33.58 -2.49 -22.35
CA THR A 27 -34.67 -2.86 -21.45
C THR A 27 -34.13 -3.46 -20.16
N VAL A 28 -33.15 -4.37 -20.28
CA VAL A 28 -32.46 -4.92 -19.10
C VAL A 28 -31.78 -3.83 -18.30
N TRP A 29 -31.09 -2.91 -18.99
CA TRP A 29 -30.41 -1.79 -18.32
C TRP A 29 -31.42 -0.93 -17.51
N ARG A 30 -32.57 -0.57 -18.08
CA ARG A 30 -33.60 0.23 -17.40
C ARG A 30 -34.15 -0.48 -16.16
N ILE A 31 -34.41 -1.77 -16.24
CA ILE A 31 -34.88 -2.57 -15.10
C ILE A 31 -33.85 -2.58 -13.98
N LEU A 32 -32.59 -2.87 -14.32
CA LEU A 32 -31.52 -2.94 -13.34
C LEU A 32 -31.19 -1.55 -12.75
N ASP A 33 -31.32 -0.48 -13.54
CA ASP A 33 -31.10 0.88 -13.08
C ASP A 33 -32.19 1.33 -12.10
N ALA A 34 -33.46 0.96 -12.35
CA ALA A 34 -34.59 1.24 -11.45
C ALA A 34 -34.37 0.60 -10.06
N ASP A 35 -33.79 -0.61 -10.02
CA ASP A 35 -33.48 -1.33 -8.79
C ASP A 35 -32.07 -1.04 -8.24
N ALA A 36 -31.34 -0.11 -8.84
CA ALA A 36 -29.95 0.23 -8.52
C ALA A 36 -28.98 -0.96 -8.57
N ILE A 37 -29.32 -2.01 -9.32
CA ILE A 37 -28.54 -3.23 -9.47
C ILE A 37 -27.55 -3.09 -10.64
N LYS A 38 -26.25 -3.22 -10.35
CA LYS A 38 -25.16 -3.11 -11.34
C LYS A 38 -24.29 -4.35 -11.37
N PRO A 39 -24.72 -5.47 -11.96
CA PRO A 39 -24.02 -6.74 -11.88
C PRO A 39 -22.67 -6.78 -12.63
N TRP A 40 -22.36 -5.75 -13.43
CA TRP A 40 -21.05 -5.53 -14.04
C TRP A 40 -20.06 -4.78 -13.14
N ARG A 41 -20.54 -4.22 -11.98
CA ARG A 41 -19.68 -3.57 -10.98
C ARG A 41 -19.37 -4.52 -9.85
N TYR A 42 -18.18 -4.39 -9.31
CA TYR A 42 -17.79 -5.02 -8.06
C TYR A 42 -16.92 -4.05 -7.28
N GLU A 43 -16.98 -4.16 -5.98
CA GLU A 43 -16.12 -3.42 -5.07
C GLU A 43 -15.44 -4.43 -4.15
N TYR A 44 -14.16 -4.20 -3.92
CA TYR A 44 -13.47 -4.97 -2.89
C TYR A 44 -13.90 -4.45 -1.51
N TRP A 45 -14.12 -5.37 -0.62
CA TRP A 45 -14.36 -5.04 0.78
C TRP A 45 -13.36 -5.76 1.67
N ILE A 46 -12.97 -5.11 2.78
CA ILE A 46 -12.02 -5.67 3.72
C ILE A 46 -12.78 -6.51 4.72
N PHE A 47 -12.39 -7.78 4.84
CA PHE A 47 -12.85 -8.66 5.90
C PHE A 47 -11.61 -9.10 6.71
N PRO A 48 -11.39 -8.52 7.91
CA PRO A 48 -10.22 -8.83 8.71
C PRO A 48 -10.17 -10.31 9.11
N ARG A 49 -9.06 -10.96 8.79
CA ARG A 49 -8.77 -12.34 9.21
C ARG A 49 -7.96 -12.41 10.49
N ASP A 50 -7.33 -11.30 10.89
CA ASP A 50 -6.56 -11.23 12.12
C ASP A 50 -7.53 -11.17 13.31
N PRO A 51 -7.50 -12.16 14.25
CA PRO A 51 -8.40 -12.16 15.39
C PRO A 51 -8.19 -10.96 16.32
N ARG A 52 -6.99 -10.35 16.29
CA ARG A 52 -6.66 -9.13 17.05
C ARG A 52 -6.59 -7.89 16.16
N PHE A 53 -7.39 -7.85 15.10
CA PHE A 53 -7.35 -6.75 14.12
C PHE A 53 -7.59 -5.39 14.78
N ALA A 54 -8.67 -5.25 15.56
CA ALA A 54 -9.03 -3.98 16.18
C ALA A 54 -7.97 -3.50 17.20
N GLU A 55 -7.39 -4.41 17.97
CA GLU A 55 -6.31 -4.11 18.92
C GLU A 55 -5.06 -3.59 18.20
N LYS A 56 -4.57 -4.35 17.20
CA LYS A 56 -3.35 -4.00 16.45
C LYS A 56 -3.53 -2.73 15.63
N ALA A 57 -4.65 -2.62 14.89
CA ALA A 57 -4.98 -1.42 14.12
C ALA A 57 -5.06 -0.21 15.04
N GLY A 58 -5.76 -0.35 16.16
CA GLY A 58 -5.87 0.69 17.14
C GLY A 58 -4.53 1.18 17.67
N ARG A 59 -3.62 0.27 17.99
CA ARG A 59 -2.27 0.61 18.48
C ARG A 59 -1.47 1.42 17.43
N VAL A 60 -1.58 1.06 16.15
CA VAL A 60 -0.96 1.85 15.07
C VAL A 60 -1.58 3.23 14.96
N LEU A 61 -2.92 3.32 15.05
CA LEU A 61 -3.64 4.60 14.96
C LEU A 61 -3.35 5.52 16.16
N ASP A 62 -3.18 4.96 17.36
CA ASP A 62 -2.75 5.73 18.52
C ASP A 62 -1.35 6.32 18.33
N LEU A 63 -0.41 5.53 17.78
CA LEU A 63 0.90 6.05 17.41
C LEU A 63 0.79 7.24 16.44
N TYR A 64 -0.01 7.10 15.37
CA TYR A 64 -0.21 8.17 14.39
C TYR A 64 -0.90 9.40 15.01
N ALA A 65 -1.73 9.20 16.03
CA ALA A 65 -2.33 10.27 16.83
C ALA A 65 -1.36 10.86 17.86
N GLY A 66 -0.15 10.30 18.02
CA GLY A 66 0.88 10.81 18.93
C GLY A 66 0.84 10.23 20.34
N SER A 67 0.31 9.01 20.52
CA SER A 67 0.28 8.33 21.83
C SER A 67 0.77 6.89 21.74
N TRP A 68 1.26 6.36 22.86
CA TRP A 68 1.68 4.97 23.03
C TRP A 68 1.39 4.49 24.44
N GLY A 69 0.54 3.44 24.57
CA GLY A 69 0.13 2.92 25.87
C GLY A 69 -0.51 4.00 26.75
N ASP A 70 -1.47 4.73 26.17
CA ASP A 70 -2.23 5.84 26.78
C ASP A 70 -1.38 7.04 27.25
N LYS A 71 -0.11 7.10 26.86
CA LYS A 71 0.78 8.22 27.16
C LYS A 71 1.13 8.98 25.88
N PRO A 72 1.17 10.32 25.91
CA PRO A 72 1.61 11.10 24.77
C PRO A 72 3.08 10.80 24.43
N LEU A 73 3.40 10.86 23.16
CA LEU A 73 4.79 10.72 22.69
C LEU A 73 5.62 11.93 23.09
N GLY A 74 6.84 11.69 23.51
CA GLY A 74 7.83 12.72 23.81
C GLY A 74 8.36 13.41 22.54
N ARG A 75 9.08 14.52 22.74
CA ARG A 75 9.70 15.28 21.63
C ARG A 75 10.76 14.48 20.86
N LYS A 76 11.39 13.51 21.51
CA LYS A 76 12.42 12.63 20.92
C LYS A 76 11.88 11.24 20.58
N ASP A 77 10.57 11.08 20.50
CA ASP A 77 9.93 9.88 20.00
C ASP A 77 9.59 10.07 18.51
N TYR A 78 10.06 9.15 17.67
CA TYR A 78 9.85 9.17 16.22
C TYR A 78 9.05 7.97 15.77
N ILE A 79 8.28 8.13 14.69
CA ILE A 79 7.44 7.08 14.12
C ILE A 79 7.88 6.88 12.68
N ILE A 80 8.43 5.74 12.39
CA ILE A 80 8.83 5.30 11.05
C ILE A 80 7.83 4.28 10.54
N SER A 81 7.24 4.55 9.40
CA SER A 81 6.44 3.59 8.62
C SER A 81 7.36 3.01 7.55
N SER A 82 7.55 1.70 7.52
CA SER A 82 8.54 1.06 6.64
C SER A 82 7.98 -0.16 5.94
N ASP A 83 8.39 -0.36 4.68
CA ASP A 83 8.04 -1.50 3.85
C ASP A 83 8.97 -1.62 2.65
N GLU A 84 8.76 -2.67 1.82
CA GLU A 84 9.50 -2.92 0.58
C GLU A 84 8.62 -2.79 -0.66
N LYS A 85 8.99 -1.92 -1.59
CA LYS A 85 8.44 -1.92 -2.94
C LYS A 85 9.25 -2.86 -3.81
N THR A 86 8.68 -4.02 -4.09
CA THR A 86 9.37 -5.12 -4.75
C THR A 86 9.29 -5.05 -6.27
N SER A 87 10.26 -5.71 -6.94
CA SER A 87 10.26 -5.98 -8.39
C SER A 87 10.14 -4.72 -9.26
N ILE A 88 10.84 -3.65 -8.90
CA ILE A 88 10.95 -2.48 -9.74
C ILE A 88 11.87 -2.82 -10.92
N GLN A 89 11.31 -2.92 -12.11
CA GLN A 89 12.03 -3.31 -13.32
C GLN A 89 12.56 -2.07 -14.06
N ALA A 90 13.75 -2.18 -14.66
CA ALA A 90 14.15 -1.32 -15.76
C ALA A 90 13.58 -1.90 -17.08
N ARG A 91 12.79 -1.12 -17.81
CA ARG A 91 12.27 -1.49 -19.12
C ARG A 91 13.01 -0.69 -20.17
N ILE A 92 14.01 -1.32 -20.76
CA ILE A 92 14.87 -0.72 -21.77
C ILE A 92 14.13 -0.71 -23.12
N ARG A 93 13.95 0.48 -23.70
CA ARG A 93 13.25 0.66 -24.96
C ARG A 93 14.24 0.95 -26.08
N CYS A 94 13.93 0.47 -27.30
CA CYS A 94 14.77 0.72 -28.47
C CYS A 94 14.63 2.17 -28.97
N HIS A 95 13.44 2.76 -28.83
CA HIS A 95 13.14 4.11 -29.28
C HIS A 95 12.84 5.04 -28.12
N ALA A 96 13.31 6.28 -28.25
CA ALA A 96 13.06 7.31 -27.24
C ALA A 96 11.56 7.61 -27.09
N THR A 97 11.14 7.83 -25.85
CA THR A 97 9.78 8.31 -25.53
C THR A 97 9.52 9.66 -26.20
N LEU A 98 8.44 9.74 -26.96
CA LEU A 98 8.01 10.99 -27.59
C LEU A 98 7.29 11.87 -26.57
N PRO A 99 7.71 13.13 -26.37
CA PRO A 99 7.08 14.04 -25.42
C PRO A 99 5.65 14.40 -25.80
N THR A 100 4.91 14.95 -24.87
CA THR A 100 3.57 15.52 -25.11
C THR A 100 3.65 16.73 -26.06
N GLY A 101 2.63 16.88 -26.94
CA GLY A 101 2.46 18.02 -27.82
C GLY A 101 0.99 18.47 -27.87
N PRO A 102 0.66 19.57 -28.56
CA PRO A 102 -0.72 20.04 -28.70
C PRO A 102 -1.62 18.95 -29.29
N GLY A 103 -2.63 18.50 -28.50
CA GLY A 103 -3.54 17.43 -28.88
C GLY A 103 -2.91 16.02 -28.95
N GLN A 104 -1.66 15.87 -28.53
CA GLN A 104 -0.95 14.59 -28.56
C GLN A 104 -0.45 14.22 -27.17
N PRO A 105 -0.88 13.05 -26.62
CA PRO A 105 -0.31 12.53 -25.38
C PRO A 105 1.13 12.05 -25.59
N MET A 106 1.89 11.94 -24.51
CA MET A 106 3.18 11.25 -24.50
C MET A 106 3.02 9.84 -25.11
N ARG A 107 3.96 9.45 -25.96
CA ARG A 107 3.99 8.11 -26.56
C ARG A 107 5.23 7.36 -26.11
N VAL A 108 5.01 6.25 -25.45
CA VAL A 108 6.04 5.35 -24.96
C VAL A 108 5.98 4.08 -25.78
N GLU A 109 7.13 3.61 -26.27
CA GLU A 109 7.22 2.37 -27.03
C GLU A 109 6.61 1.21 -26.22
N HIS A 110 5.80 0.37 -26.90
CA HIS A 110 5.13 -0.76 -26.23
C HIS A 110 6.12 -1.88 -25.89
N GLU A 111 7.03 -2.17 -26.82
CA GLU A 111 8.04 -3.22 -26.66
C GLU A 111 9.20 -2.73 -25.81
N TYR A 112 9.80 -3.64 -25.06
CA TYR A 112 10.95 -3.36 -24.21
C TYR A 112 11.74 -4.63 -23.89
N GLU A 113 13.02 -4.48 -23.63
CA GLU A 113 13.86 -5.48 -23.03
C GLU A 113 13.87 -5.34 -21.50
N ARG A 114 14.04 -6.46 -20.80
CA ARG A 114 14.10 -6.45 -19.33
C ARG A 114 15.53 -6.22 -18.86
N GLY A 115 15.80 -5.05 -18.32
CA GLY A 115 17.09 -4.66 -17.74
C GLY A 115 17.32 -5.12 -16.29
N GLY A 116 16.52 -6.11 -15.81
CA GLY A 116 16.59 -6.58 -14.43
C GLY A 116 15.53 -5.94 -13.52
N ALA A 117 15.62 -6.24 -12.23
CA ALA A 117 14.72 -5.71 -11.21
C ALA A 117 15.47 -5.46 -9.90
N LEU A 118 15.10 -4.40 -9.18
CA LEU A 118 15.57 -4.08 -7.85
C LEU A 118 14.42 -3.99 -6.84
N GLN A 119 14.78 -3.96 -5.57
CA GLN A 119 13.85 -3.76 -4.46
C GLN A 119 14.15 -2.40 -3.83
N TYR A 120 13.14 -1.60 -3.58
CA TYR A 120 13.28 -0.33 -2.90
C TYR A 120 12.65 -0.40 -1.51
N LEU A 121 13.48 -0.37 -0.48
CA LEU A 121 13.04 -0.32 0.91
C LEU A 121 12.97 1.15 1.33
N ALA A 122 11.87 1.54 1.98
CA ALA A 122 11.69 2.91 2.44
C ALA A 122 11.28 2.97 3.92
N ALA A 123 11.80 3.99 4.59
CA ALA A 123 11.48 4.38 5.96
C ALA A 123 10.91 5.80 5.94
N TRP A 124 9.60 5.92 6.08
CA TRP A 124 8.85 7.18 6.08
C TRP A 124 8.66 7.69 7.51
N ASP A 125 9.18 8.86 7.84
CA ASP A 125 8.87 9.52 9.10
C ASP A 125 7.47 10.14 9.05
N VAL A 126 6.56 9.51 9.76
CA VAL A 126 5.13 9.83 9.75
C VAL A 126 4.83 11.27 10.16
N ARG A 127 5.59 11.82 11.10
CA ARG A 127 5.34 13.15 11.66
C ARG A 127 6.11 14.25 10.93
N ARG A 128 7.29 13.92 10.41
CA ARG A 128 8.16 14.89 9.74
C ARG A 128 7.95 14.93 8.23
N GLY A 129 7.35 13.89 7.64
CA GLY A 129 7.18 13.78 6.20
C GLY A 129 8.49 13.61 5.44
N GLN A 130 9.51 13.04 6.10
CA GLN A 130 10.81 12.73 5.51
C GLN A 130 10.92 11.25 5.20
N VAL A 131 11.71 10.91 4.22
CA VAL A 131 11.94 9.52 3.81
C VAL A 131 13.43 9.23 3.75
N MET A 132 13.80 8.00 4.10
CA MET A 132 15.09 7.40 3.82
C MET A 132 14.85 6.11 3.06
N GLY A 133 15.47 5.98 1.92
CA GLY A 133 15.31 4.81 1.05
C GLY A 133 16.62 4.09 0.80
N ARG A 134 16.48 2.87 0.30
CA ARG A 134 17.58 1.99 -0.09
C ARG A 134 17.17 1.09 -1.23
N CYS A 135 17.96 1.04 -2.28
CA CYS A 135 17.83 0.02 -3.32
C CYS A 135 18.65 -1.21 -2.94
N GLU A 136 18.08 -2.38 -3.13
CA GLU A 136 18.68 -3.68 -2.82
C GLU A 136 18.34 -4.68 -3.93
N GLU A 137 19.21 -5.65 -4.15
CA GLU A 137 18.95 -6.74 -5.11
C GLU A 137 17.83 -7.67 -4.63
N ARG A 138 17.73 -7.86 -3.31
CA ARG A 138 16.77 -8.78 -2.67
C ARG A 138 16.16 -8.15 -1.44
N THR A 139 14.91 -8.52 -1.16
CA THR A 139 14.29 -8.25 0.15
C THR A 139 14.81 -9.26 1.18
N GLY A 140 14.53 -9.00 2.44
CA GLY A 140 14.85 -9.94 3.51
C GLY A 140 15.41 -9.27 4.76
N ILE A 141 15.81 -10.11 5.69
CA ILE A 141 16.29 -9.69 7.02
C ILE A 141 17.47 -8.73 6.94
N ASP A 142 18.44 -9.04 6.08
CA ASP A 142 19.68 -8.26 5.97
C ASP A 142 19.42 -6.90 5.29
N SER A 143 18.62 -6.88 4.22
CA SER A 143 18.26 -5.65 3.51
C SER A 143 17.45 -4.71 4.42
N PHE A 144 16.47 -5.23 5.15
CA PHE A 144 15.76 -4.47 6.17
C PHE A 144 16.68 -4.02 7.29
N GLY A 145 17.60 -4.89 7.75
CA GLY A 145 18.61 -4.54 8.75
C GLY A 145 19.50 -3.37 8.34
N ARG A 146 19.93 -3.31 7.07
CA ARG A 146 20.70 -2.19 6.52
C ARG A 146 19.90 -0.88 6.45
N LEU A 147 18.60 -0.94 6.11
CA LEU A 147 17.73 0.24 6.18
C LEU A 147 17.61 0.74 7.62
N VAL A 148 17.33 -0.16 8.56
CA VAL A 148 17.26 0.18 9.99
C VAL A 148 18.55 0.82 10.46
N GLU A 149 19.70 0.24 10.13
CA GLU A 149 21.01 0.79 10.48
C GLU A 149 21.21 2.20 9.93
N GLN A 150 20.87 2.43 8.65
CA GLN A 150 20.96 3.73 8.00
C GLN A 150 20.14 4.78 8.77
N VAL A 151 18.88 4.47 9.09
CA VAL A 151 18.02 5.39 9.84
C VAL A 151 18.54 5.61 11.26
N MET A 152 18.85 4.54 12.00
CA MET A 152 19.23 4.61 13.40
C MET A 152 20.60 5.26 13.65
N LYS A 153 21.45 5.37 12.64
CA LYS A 153 22.73 6.10 12.68
C LYS A 153 22.60 7.57 12.26
N THR A 154 21.47 7.98 11.71
CA THR A 154 21.23 9.34 11.21
C THR A 154 20.46 10.17 12.25
N GLU A 155 20.80 11.47 12.38
CA GLU A 155 20.01 12.38 13.19
C GLU A 155 18.66 12.70 12.52
N PRO A 156 17.60 12.85 13.31
CA PRO A 156 17.53 12.88 14.77
C PRO A 156 17.33 11.52 15.43
N TYR A 157 17.24 10.43 14.66
CA TYR A 157 16.93 9.08 15.16
C TYR A 157 18.09 8.52 16.00
N ARG A 158 19.34 8.93 15.70
CA ARG A 158 20.51 8.56 16.48
C ARG A 158 20.42 9.05 17.93
N SER A 159 19.88 10.24 18.15
CA SER A 159 19.73 10.86 19.47
C SER A 159 18.32 10.69 20.06
N ALA A 160 17.45 9.89 19.42
CA ALA A 160 16.07 9.63 19.84
C ALA A 160 15.99 8.89 21.17
N ASP A 161 14.92 9.13 21.92
CA ASP A 161 14.56 8.31 23.09
C ASP A 161 13.92 6.99 22.63
N ARG A 162 12.99 7.04 21.68
CA ARG A 162 12.38 5.87 21.04
C ARG A 162 12.14 6.12 19.55
N VAL A 163 12.31 5.05 18.76
CA VAL A 163 11.95 5.03 17.34
C VAL A 163 11.00 3.87 17.11
N PHE A 164 9.74 4.18 16.85
CA PHE A 164 8.71 3.20 16.55
C PHE A 164 8.76 2.85 15.07
N TRP A 165 8.86 1.57 14.77
CA TRP A 165 8.89 1.04 13.41
C TRP A 165 7.55 0.34 13.13
N VAL A 166 6.68 1.02 12.40
CA VAL A 166 5.42 0.44 11.92
C VAL A 166 5.73 -0.34 10.65
N VAL A 167 5.50 -1.64 10.68
CA VAL A 167 5.77 -2.57 9.59
C VAL A 167 4.61 -3.53 9.39
N ASP A 168 4.52 -4.13 8.23
CA ASP A 168 3.59 -5.21 7.97
C ASP A 168 4.06 -6.56 8.59
N ASN A 169 3.44 -7.66 8.20
CA ASN A 169 3.83 -8.99 8.66
C ASN A 169 4.69 -9.73 7.61
N GLY A 170 5.47 -9.00 6.81
CA GLY A 170 6.43 -9.56 5.85
C GLY A 170 7.48 -10.47 6.51
N SER A 171 8.09 -11.35 5.75
CA SER A 171 9.02 -12.37 6.26
C SER A 171 10.25 -11.78 6.97
N SER A 172 10.70 -10.60 6.56
CA SER A 172 11.88 -9.89 7.09
C SER A 172 11.69 -9.37 8.51
N HIS A 173 10.47 -9.03 8.89
CA HIS A 173 10.14 -8.39 10.18
C HIS A 173 9.03 -9.09 10.95
N ARG A 174 8.64 -10.31 10.56
CA ARG A 174 7.56 -11.06 11.19
C ARG A 174 7.95 -11.65 12.55
N GLY A 175 7.04 -11.53 13.51
CA GLY A 175 7.02 -12.27 14.76
C GLY A 175 8.03 -11.83 15.82
N GLN A 176 8.12 -12.59 16.91
CA GLN A 176 8.94 -12.28 18.08
C GLN A 176 10.45 -12.27 17.77
N ALA A 177 10.90 -13.09 16.83
CA ALA A 177 12.31 -13.14 16.45
C ALA A 177 12.78 -11.81 15.83
N ALA A 178 11.94 -11.16 15.00
CA ALA A 178 12.24 -9.86 14.42
C ALA A 178 12.28 -8.76 15.50
N ILE A 179 11.32 -8.78 16.44
CA ILE A 179 11.29 -7.84 17.57
C ILE A 179 12.58 -7.97 18.40
N ASN A 180 12.98 -9.19 18.73
CA ASN A 180 14.17 -9.45 19.53
C ASN A 180 15.44 -9.03 18.81
N ARG A 181 15.55 -9.30 17.50
CA ARG A 181 16.69 -8.91 16.65
C ARG A 181 16.83 -7.39 16.61
N LEU A 182 15.75 -6.68 16.32
CA LEU A 182 15.75 -5.22 16.27
C LEU A 182 16.11 -4.61 17.62
N ARG A 183 15.50 -5.10 18.71
CA ARG A 183 15.76 -4.63 20.07
C ARG A 183 17.19 -4.92 20.53
N LYS A 184 17.77 -6.05 20.12
CA LYS A 184 19.19 -6.38 20.40
C LYS A 184 20.14 -5.41 19.72
N ALA A 185 19.86 -5.05 18.47
CA ALA A 185 20.67 -4.08 17.71
C ALA A 185 20.49 -2.64 18.22
N TYR A 186 19.24 -2.25 18.51
CA TYR A 186 18.89 -0.90 18.94
C TYR A 186 17.82 -0.92 20.05
N ARG A 187 18.25 -0.74 21.31
CA ARG A 187 17.36 -0.81 22.49
C ARG A 187 16.18 0.16 22.43
N LYS A 188 16.34 1.30 21.75
CA LYS A 188 15.32 2.34 21.56
C LYS A 188 14.38 2.09 20.39
N ALA A 189 14.64 1.09 19.56
CA ALA A 189 13.78 0.73 18.45
C ALA A 189 12.64 -0.18 18.94
N VAL A 190 11.40 0.20 18.60
CA VAL A 190 10.17 -0.51 18.97
C VAL A 190 9.47 -0.95 17.70
N LEU A 191 9.43 -2.26 17.44
CA LEU A 191 8.74 -2.81 16.27
C LEU A 191 7.24 -2.92 16.54
N VAL A 192 6.42 -2.37 15.66
CA VAL A 192 4.97 -2.32 15.75
C VAL A 192 4.37 -2.90 14.47
N HIS A 193 3.76 -4.08 14.58
CA HIS A 193 3.16 -4.74 13.43
C HIS A 193 1.74 -4.24 13.16
N THR A 194 1.43 -4.00 11.89
CA THR A 194 0.05 -3.85 11.44
C THR A 194 -0.72 -5.18 11.60
N PRO A 195 -2.05 -5.18 11.60
CA PRO A 195 -2.81 -6.44 11.51
C PRO A 195 -2.45 -7.20 10.22
N VAL A 196 -2.63 -8.50 10.24
CA VAL A 196 -2.44 -9.36 9.04
C VAL A 196 -3.39 -8.89 7.93
N HIS A 197 -2.87 -8.76 6.71
CA HIS A 197 -3.59 -8.25 5.54
C HIS A 197 -4.12 -6.79 5.68
N ALA A 198 -3.43 -5.96 6.45
CA ALA A 198 -3.76 -4.56 6.64
C ALA A 198 -2.57 -3.64 6.33
N SER A 199 -1.81 -3.91 5.27
CA SER A 199 -0.71 -3.05 4.80
C SER A 199 -1.17 -1.63 4.50
N TRP A 200 -2.44 -1.43 4.13
CA TRP A 200 -3.04 -0.12 3.94
C TRP A 200 -2.98 0.81 5.17
N LEU A 201 -2.75 0.27 6.37
CA LEU A 201 -2.46 1.04 7.59
C LEU A 201 -1.00 1.53 7.64
N ASN A 202 -0.12 1.00 6.78
CA ASN A 202 1.27 1.38 6.70
C ASN A 202 1.41 2.63 5.79
N GLN A 203 1.71 3.80 6.37
CA GLN A 203 1.71 5.06 5.61
C GLN A 203 2.74 5.10 4.47
N VAL A 204 3.81 4.33 4.55
CA VAL A 204 4.81 4.25 3.46
C VAL A 204 4.21 3.77 2.14
N GLU A 205 3.10 3.05 2.17
CA GLU A 205 2.36 2.65 0.96
C GLU A 205 1.83 3.85 0.17
N ILE A 206 1.50 4.96 0.84
CA ILE A 206 1.14 6.22 0.18
C ILE A 206 2.34 6.75 -0.59
N TYR A 207 3.52 6.76 0.02
CA TYR A 207 4.77 7.16 -0.62
C TYR A 207 5.07 6.27 -1.83
N PHE A 208 4.93 4.94 -1.70
CA PHE A 208 5.09 4.01 -2.82
C PHE A 208 4.11 4.26 -3.97
N SER A 209 2.87 4.62 -3.66
CA SER A 209 1.89 5.02 -4.68
C SER A 209 2.29 6.30 -5.41
N ILE A 210 2.90 7.24 -4.70
CA ILE A 210 3.38 8.50 -5.28
C ILE A 210 4.57 8.24 -6.19
N ILE A 211 5.60 7.51 -5.74
CA ILE A 211 6.75 7.20 -6.59
C ILE A 211 6.37 6.34 -7.80
N GLN A 212 5.40 5.43 -7.66
CA GLN A 212 4.90 4.66 -8.80
C GLN A 212 4.38 5.59 -9.90
N ARG A 213 3.61 6.59 -9.55
CA ARG A 213 3.00 7.52 -10.52
C ARG A 213 3.96 8.57 -11.05
N LYS A 214 4.85 9.10 -10.18
CA LYS A 214 5.69 10.26 -10.52
C LYS A 214 7.09 9.90 -10.99
N VAL A 215 7.60 8.73 -10.61
CA VAL A 215 8.98 8.31 -10.88
C VAL A 215 9.02 7.10 -11.79
N LEU A 216 8.22 6.07 -11.47
CA LEU A 216 8.29 4.77 -12.12
C LEU A 216 7.30 4.60 -13.29
N THR A 217 6.53 5.64 -13.62
CA THR A 217 5.57 5.64 -14.74
C THR A 217 5.74 6.90 -15.58
N PRO A 218 5.91 6.76 -16.89
CA PRO A 218 6.10 5.51 -17.63
C PRO A 218 7.45 4.89 -17.27
N ASN A 219 7.55 3.58 -17.26
CA ASN A 219 8.81 2.90 -17.00
C ASN A 219 9.67 2.95 -18.28
N ASP A 220 10.61 3.88 -18.32
CA ASP A 220 11.48 4.17 -19.44
C ASP A 220 12.89 4.46 -18.90
N PHE A 221 13.57 3.40 -18.49
CA PHE A 221 14.88 3.46 -17.85
C PHE A 221 15.89 2.62 -18.64
N ALA A 222 17.05 3.20 -18.92
CA ALA A 222 18.12 2.53 -19.65
C ALA A 222 18.83 1.44 -18.79
N SER A 223 18.75 1.51 -17.47
CA SER A 223 19.38 0.53 -16.57
C SER A 223 18.78 0.56 -15.16
N LEU A 224 19.17 -0.40 -14.31
CA LEU A 224 18.81 -0.40 -12.89
C LEU A 224 19.46 0.73 -12.11
N GLU A 225 20.66 1.14 -12.49
CA GLU A 225 21.36 2.29 -11.92
C GLU A 225 20.59 3.58 -12.15
N GLU A 226 19.98 3.75 -13.33
CA GLU A 226 19.10 4.89 -13.59
C GLU A 226 17.84 4.86 -12.72
N VAL A 227 17.24 3.69 -12.52
CA VAL A 227 16.10 3.54 -11.59
C VAL A 227 16.50 3.96 -10.19
N GLU A 228 17.63 3.47 -9.68
CA GLU A 228 18.16 3.82 -8.35
C GLU A 228 18.44 5.32 -8.24
N GLN A 229 19.14 5.89 -9.23
CA GLN A 229 19.43 7.33 -9.25
C GLN A 229 18.15 8.16 -9.23
N ARG A 230 17.13 7.77 -10.01
CA ARG A 230 15.87 8.47 -10.09
C ARG A 230 15.08 8.41 -8.77
N LEU A 231 15.08 7.26 -8.10
CA LEU A 231 14.49 7.09 -6.77
C LEU A 231 15.19 7.97 -5.74
N ARG A 232 16.53 7.98 -5.74
CA ARG A 232 17.33 8.81 -4.83
C ARG A 232 17.09 10.32 -5.04
N LEU A 233 17.08 10.78 -6.28
CA LEU A 233 16.79 12.19 -6.60
C LEU A 233 15.38 12.60 -6.15
N TYR A 234 14.41 11.68 -6.26
CA TYR A 234 13.05 11.95 -5.78
C TYR A 234 12.96 11.96 -4.25
N GLU A 235 13.72 11.12 -3.57
CA GLU A 235 13.88 11.14 -2.11
C GLU A 235 14.46 12.49 -1.66
N GLU A 236 15.53 12.95 -2.28
CA GLU A 236 16.13 14.26 -2.00
C GLU A 236 15.12 15.40 -2.23
N LEU A 237 14.38 15.37 -3.34
CA LEU A 237 13.33 16.35 -3.62
C LEU A 237 12.24 16.34 -2.53
N THR A 238 11.78 15.18 -2.12
CA THR A 238 10.78 15.02 -1.05
C THR A 238 11.29 15.59 0.26
N ASN A 239 12.56 15.35 0.59
CA ASN A 239 13.17 15.77 1.85
C ASN A 239 13.57 17.27 1.89
N ARG A 240 13.60 17.97 0.74
CA ARG A 240 13.79 19.44 0.70
C ARG A 240 12.58 20.20 1.23
N GLU A 241 11.38 19.71 0.92
CA GLU A 241 10.11 20.27 1.40
C GLU A 241 9.26 19.18 2.05
N PRO A 242 9.67 18.69 3.21
CA PRO A 242 9.03 17.55 3.84
C PRO A 242 7.62 17.90 4.29
N ARG A 243 6.65 17.04 3.95
CA ARG A 243 5.24 17.20 4.31
C ARG A 243 4.68 15.87 4.78
N ALA A 244 4.25 15.81 6.03
CA ALA A 244 3.54 14.65 6.54
C ALA A 244 2.23 14.41 5.77
N PHE A 245 1.81 13.17 5.64
CA PHE A 245 0.53 12.85 5.01
C PHE A 245 -0.64 13.29 5.90
N ASP A 246 -1.69 13.83 5.28
CA ASP A 246 -2.96 14.12 5.94
C ASP A 246 -3.74 12.81 6.17
N TRP A 247 -3.36 12.11 7.23
CA TRP A 247 -3.90 10.80 7.56
C TRP A 247 -5.29 10.93 8.20
N LYS A 248 -6.32 10.49 7.48
CA LYS A 248 -7.73 10.63 7.89
C LYS A 248 -8.29 9.47 8.71
N PHE A 249 -7.72 8.27 8.54
CA PHE A 249 -8.24 7.08 9.22
C PHE A 249 -7.77 7.04 10.67
N ASN A 250 -8.71 7.24 11.60
CA ASN A 250 -8.46 7.34 13.03
C ASN A 250 -9.23 6.28 13.84
N ARG A 251 -9.15 6.31 15.16
CA ARG A 251 -9.88 5.39 16.05
C ARG A 251 -11.39 5.40 15.82
N GLY A 252 -12.01 6.55 15.59
CA GLY A 252 -13.44 6.65 15.28
C GLY A 252 -13.81 5.98 13.96
N ALA A 253 -12.98 6.17 12.93
CA ALA A 253 -13.14 5.48 11.65
C ALA A 253 -12.95 3.97 11.78
N LEU A 254 -12.00 3.51 12.60
CA LEU A 254 -11.82 2.10 12.91
C LEU A 254 -13.06 1.51 13.59
N GLN A 255 -13.62 2.19 14.58
CA GLN A 255 -14.84 1.73 15.27
C GLN A 255 -16.02 1.61 14.30
N THR A 256 -16.20 2.62 13.44
CA THR A 256 -17.22 2.59 12.39
C THR A 256 -17.03 1.43 11.43
N LEU A 257 -15.79 1.13 11.05
CA LEU A 257 -15.45 -0.02 10.21
C LEU A 257 -15.83 -1.33 10.91
N MET A 258 -15.46 -1.49 12.18
CA MET A 258 -15.76 -2.71 12.96
C MET A 258 -17.26 -2.96 13.07
N THR A 259 -18.04 -1.93 13.39
CA THR A 259 -19.52 -2.03 13.45
C THR A 259 -20.12 -2.46 12.11
N LYS A 260 -19.63 -1.88 10.98
CA LYS A 260 -20.08 -2.29 9.64
C LYS A 260 -19.73 -3.74 9.31
N LEU A 261 -18.57 -4.20 9.76
CA LEU A 261 -18.13 -5.59 9.55
C LEU A 261 -18.95 -6.59 10.37
N GLU A 262 -19.29 -6.26 11.60
CA GLU A 262 -20.15 -7.06 12.46
C GLU A 262 -21.57 -7.20 11.84
N ALA A 263 -22.15 -6.08 11.41
CA ALA A 263 -23.42 -6.11 10.70
C ALA A 263 -23.38 -6.98 9.43
N LYS A 264 -22.33 -6.90 8.64
CA LYS A 264 -22.15 -7.73 7.44
C LYS A 264 -21.91 -9.22 7.79
N ARG A 265 -21.22 -9.54 8.89
CA ARG A 265 -21.03 -10.89 9.38
C ARG A 265 -22.36 -11.58 9.68
N ALA A 266 -23.29 -10.84 10.29
CA ALA A 266 -24.63 -11.34 10.58
C ALA A 266 -25.46 -11.68 9.32
N LEU A 267 -25.09 -11.11 8.18
CA LEU A 267 -25.76 -11.33 6.88
C LEU A 267 -25.13 -12.47 6.04
N LEU A 268 -23.94 -12.98 6.43
CA LEU A 268 -23.30 -14.06 5.70
C LEU A 268 -23.94 -15.42 6.08
N PRO A 269 -24.27 -16.28 5.09
CA PRO A 269 -24.74 -17.64 5.38
C PRO A 269 -23.69 -18.40 6.20
N LEU A 270 -24.13 -19.17 7.19
CA LEU A 270 -23.28 -19.98 8.08
C LEU A 270 -22.34 -20.97 7.35
N ALA A 271 -22.59 -21.29 6.07
CA ALA A 271 -21.82 -22.19 5.25
C ALA A 271 -20.42 -21.66 4.81
N LEU A 272 -20.08 -20.39 5.09
CA LEU A 272 -18.79 -19.79 4.69
C LEU A 272 -17.86 -19.51 5.87
N THR A 273 -18.18 -20.01 7.06
CA THR A 273 -17.42 -19.77 8.28
C THR A 273 -16.56 -20.94 8.76
N SER A 274 -16.39 -21.97 7.92
CA SER A 274 -15.49 -23.12 8.19
C SER A 274 -14.16 -23.01 7.49
#